data_7ad30a437855a2c0cdb8eb6a777e6b8e
#
_entry.id   7ad30a437855a2c0cdb8eb6a777e6b8e
#
_cell.length_a   1.000
_cell.length_b   1.000
_cell.length_c   1.000
_cell.angle_alpha   90.00
_cell.angle_beta   90.00
_cell.angle_gamma   90.00
#
_symmetry.space_group_name_H-M   'P 1'
#
loop_
_entity.id
_entity.type
_entity.pdbx_description
1 polymer ?
#
loop_
_entity_poly.entity_id
_entity_poly.type
_entity_poly.pdbx_seq_one_letter_code
_entity_poly.pdbx_strand_id
1 'polypeptide(L)'
;MEPGFENEVKPYKDLEEGSDYVIREFNENIDPIELLWHRDDEDRLVEVVGQTDWKIQLEDKLPEAMTEPIFIKRHQWHRVIKGTGTLTLKINK
;
A
#
# COMPACT_ATOMS: atom_id res chain seq x y z
N MET A 1 -20.44 2.77 20.22
CA MET A 1 -20.12 2.65 19.81
C MET A 1 -20.03 2.60 19.02
N GLU A 2 -19.67 2.75 19.01
CA GLU A 2 -19.51 2.68 18.34
C GLU A 2 -19.15 2.20 17.70
N PRO A 3 -19.13 2.19 17.53
CA PRO A 3 -18.75 1.55 16.85
C PRO A 3 -18.00 1.38 16.00
N GLY A 4 -17.97 1.36 15.78
CA GLY A 4 -17.30 1.40 15.24
C GLY A 4 -16.56 1.14 14.69
N PHE A 5 -16.61 1.44 14.99
CA PHE A 5 -16.00 1.42 14.64
C PHE A 5 -15.52 1.20 14.10
N GLU A 6 -15.81 1.77 14.39
CA GLU A 6 -15.42 1.55 14.12
C GLU A 6 -14.58 0.71 13.83
N ASN A 7 -14.55 0.90 13.89
CA ASN A 7 -13.78 -0.18 13.77
C ASN A 7 -13.49 -0.67 12.45
N GLU A 8 -13.13 0.20 11.59
CA GLU A 8 -12.64 -0.14 10.32
C GLU A 8 -11.38 -0.90 10.43
N VAL A 9 -11.32 -2.09 9.87
CA VAL A 9 -10.08 -2.83 9.79
C VAL A 9 -9.39 -2.39 8.51
N LYS A 10 -8.35 -1.60 8.65
CA LYS A 10 -7.57 -1.17 7.50
C LYS A 10 -6.58 -2.25 7.12
N PRO A 11 -6.24 -2.38 5.83
CA PRO A 11 -5.28 -3.38 5.39
C PRO A 11 -3.83 -3.03 5.76
N TYR A 12 -3.62 -1.95 6.48
CA TYR A 12 -2.28 -1.50 6.79
C TYR A 12 -2.25 -0.73 8.10
N LYS A 13 -1.04 -0.50 8.56
CA LYS A 13 -0.79 0.28 9.77
C LYS A 13 0.32 1.27 9.46
N ASP A 14 0.12 2.53 9.81
CA ASP A 14 1.15 3.54 9.60
C ASP A 14 2.07 3.55 10.81
N LEU A 15 3.35 3.26 10.58
CA LEU A 15 4.35 3.18 11.64
C LEU A 15 4.96 4.53 11.94
N GLU A 16 5.06 5.38 10.93
CA GLU A 16 5.69 6.67 11.09
C GLU A 16 5.10 7.62 10.06
N GLU A 17 4.90 8.87 10.44
CA GLU A 17 4.35 9.86 9.54
C GLU A 17 5.16 11.13 9.63
N GLY A 18 5.83 11.50 8.54
CA GLY A 18 6.54 12.75 8.44
C GLY A 18 5.71 13.79 7.73
N SER A 19 6.31 14.96 7.46
CA SER A 19 5.59 16.04 6.79
C SER A 19 5.34 15.72 5.32
N ASP A 20 6.19 14.90 4.69
CA ASP A 20 6.09 14.62 3.27
C ASP A 20 6.20 13.13 2.95
N TYR A 21 6.06 12.27 3.95
CA TYR A 21 6.09 10.83 3.73
C TYR A 21 5.35 10.10 4.83
N VAL A 22 5.07 8.82 4.58
CA VAL A 22 4.52 7.92 5.60
C VAL A 22 5.17 6.55 5.43
N ILE A 23 5.48 5.89 6.54
CA ILE A 23 5.97 4.52 6.54
C ILE A 23 4.78 3.64 6.89
N ARG A 24 4.42 2.74 5.98
CA ARG A 24 3.19 1.95 6.09
C ARG A 24 3.50 0.47 6.04
N GLU A 25 2.88 -0.27 6.95
CA GLU A 25 3.11 -1.72 7.06
C GLU A 25 1.84 -2.49 6.72
N PHE A 26 1.99 -3.52 5.88
CA PHE A 26 0.92 -4.43 5.52
C PHE A 26 1.23 -5.79 6.11
N ASN A 27 0.32 -6.30 6.91
CA ASN A 27 0.51 -7.57 7.61
C ASN A 27 0.23 -8.75 6.68
N GLU A 28 1.05 -9.80 6.79
CA GLU A 28 0.90 -10.96 5.91
C GLU A 28 -0.39 -11.73 6.16
N ASN A 29 -1.00 -11.55 7.32
CA ASN A 29 -2.24 -12.26 7.68
C ASN A 29 -3.50 -11.54 7.21
N ILE A 30 -3.34 -10.42 6.51
CA ILE A 30 -4.50 -9.69 6.06
C ILE A 30 -5.23 -10.44 4.96
N ASP A 31 -6.55 -10.35 4.96
CA ASP A 31 -7.36 -10.96 3.91
C ASP A 31 -7.12 -10.20 2.61
N PRO A 32 -6.67 -10.89 1.54
CA PRO A 32 -6.40 -10.21 0.27
C PRO A 32 -7.56 -9.39 -0.27
N ILE A 33 -8.79 -9.75 0.08
CA ILE A 33 -9.95 -9.01 -0.41
C ILE A 33 -9.95 -7.58 0.09
N GLU A 34 -9.21 -7.29 1.17
CA GLU A 34 -9.12 -5.93 1.68
C GLU A 34 -8.10 -5.11 0.94
N LEU A 35 -7.35 -5.72 0.01
CA LEU A 35 -6.37 -5.02 -0.81
C LEU A 35 -7.00 -4.69 -2.16
N LEU A 36 -8.08 -3.91 -2.12
CA LEU A 36 -8.87 -3.64 -3.32
C LEU A 36 -8.27 -2.52 -4.16
N TRP A 37 -8.71 -2.47 -5.41
CA TRP A 37 -8.36 -1.37 -6.29
C TRP A 37 -8.78 -0.06 -5.65
N HIS A 38 -7.89 0.92 -5.67
CA HIS A 38 -8.19 2.25 -5.15
C HIS A 38 -7.35 3.28 -5.88
N ARG A 39 -7.65 4.55 -5.66
CA ARG A 39 -6.89 5.64 -6.25
C ARG A 39 -6.74 6.73 -5.19
N ASP A 40 -5.72 7.55 -5.38
CA ASP A 40 -5.41 8.63 -4.44
C ASP A 40 -5.60 9.98 -5.12
N ASP A 41 -5.72 11.02 -4.31
CA ASP A 41 -5.91 12.37 -4.83
C ASP A 41 -4.61 13.10 -5.09
N GLU A 42 -3.47 12.43 -4.94
CA GLU A 42 -2.15 13.03 -5.12
C GLU A 42 -1.22 12.05 -5.82
N ASP A 43 -0.20 12.62 -6.47
CA ASP A 43 0.89 11.79 -6.98
C ASP A 43 1.66 11.21 -5.81
N ARG A 44 2.16 10.00 -5.95
CA ARG A 44 2.93 9.33 -4.90
C ARG A 44 4.09 8.57 -5.47
N LEU A 45 5.22 8.62 -4.76
CA LEU A 45 6.37 7.78 -5.08
C LEU A 45 6.48 6.76 -3.96
N VAL A 46 6.37 5.49 -4.32
CA VAL A 46 6.32 4.39 -3.35
C VAL A 46 7.61 3.58 -3.43
N GLU A 47 8.22 3.36 -2.27
CA GLU A 47 9.46 2.58 -2.17
C GLU A 47 9.29 1.49 -1.12
N VAL A 48 9.89 0.33 -1.37
CA VAL A 48 9.89 -0.75 -0.39
C VAL A 48 11.01 -0.52 0.61
N VAL A 49 10.69 -0.70 1.89
CA VAL A 49 11.70 -0.69 2.94
C VAL A 49 12.07 -2.15 3.18
N GLY A 50 13.28 -2.54 2.79
CA GLY A 50 13.72 -3.92 2.87
C GLY A 50 13.43 -4.67 1.59
N GLN A 51 13.10 -5.97 1.72
CA GLN A 51 12.83 -6.84 0.58
C GLN A 51 11.45 -7.45 0.74
N THR A 52 10.83 -7.78 -0.40
CA THR A 52 9.49 -8.35 -0.37
C THR A 52 9.22 -9.12 -1.66
N ASP A 53 8.32 -10.10 -1.58
CA ASP A 53 7.78 -10.75 -2.77
C ASP A 53 6.36 -10.26 -3.06
N TRP A 54 5.88 -9.27 -2.32
CA TRP A 54 4.62 -8.63 -2.63
C TRP A 54 4.75 -7.91 -3.97
N LYS A 55 3.62 -7.68 -4.62
CA LYS A 55 3.61 -7.02 -5.92
C LYS A 55 2.65 -5.85 -5.91
N ILE A 56 2.78 -4.98 -6.91
CA ILE A 56 1.85 -3.88 -7.10
C ILE A 56 1.32 -3.98 -8.53
N GLN A 57 0.07 -3.60 -8.70
CA GLN A 57 -0.54 -3.58 -10.02
C GLN A 57 -1.20 -2.23 -10.25
N LEU A 58 -0.78 -1.56 -11.30
CA LEU A 58 -1.40 -0.32 -11.75
C LEU A 58 -2.44 -0.67 -12.79
N GLU A 59 -3.42 0.22 -12.99
CA GLU A 59 -4.46 -0.03 -13.97
C GLU A 59 -3.85 -0.24 -15.36
N ASP A 60 -4.44 -1.14 -16.11
CA ASP A 60 -4.01 -1.46 -17.48
C ASP A 60 -2.62 -2.08 -17.55
N LYS A 61 -2.12 -2.62 -16.44
CA LYS A 61 -0.82 -3.26 -16.42
C LYS A 61 -0.88 -4.57 -15.66
N LEU A 62 0.12 -5.42 -15.91
CA LEU A 62 0.27 -6.66 -15.16
C LEU A 62 0.89 -6.36 -13.80
N PRO A 63 0.71 -7.26 -12.83
CA PRO A 63 1.39 -7.10 -11.54
C PRO A 63 2.89 -7.04 -11.72
N GLU A 64 3.55 -6.19 -10.93
CA GLU A 64 4.99 -5.99 -10.99
C GLU A 64 5.63 -6.22 -9.65
N ALA A 65 6.85 -6.76 -9.65
CA ALA A 65 7.64 -6.88 -8.44
C ALA A 65 8.02 -5.49 -7.95
N MET A 66 8.11 -5.33 -6.63
CA MET A 66 8.40 -4.03 -6.03
C MET A 66 9.90 -3.91 -5.76
N THR A 67 10.71 -3.99 -6.81
CA THR A 67 12.17 -3.94 -6.69
C THR A 67 12.73 -2.54 -6.88
N GLU A 68 11.92 -1.61 -7.37
CA GLU A 68 12.34 -0.24 -7.61
C GLU A 68 11.23 0.71 -7.20
N PRO A 69 11.54 1.98 -6.96
CA PRO A 69 10.50 2.96 -6.64
C PRO A 69 9.45 3.00 -7.75
N ILE A 70 8.21 3.14 -7.35
CA ILE A 70 7.08 3.14 -8.27
C ILE A 70 6.34 4.46 -8.16
N PHE A 71 6.17 5.13 -9.28
CA PHE A 71 5.44 6.39 -9.31
C PHE A 71 3.97 6.10 -9.63
N ILE A 72 3.06 6.57 -8.78
CA ILE A 72 1.63 6.39 -8.96
C ILE A 72 1.04 7.77 -9.14
N LYS A 73 0.45 8.00 -10.32
CA LYS A 73 -0.14 9.30 -10.63
C LYS A 73 -1.41 9.50 -9.85
N ARG A 74 -1.75 10.75 -9.62
CA ARG A 74 -3.02 11.12 -9.03
C ARG A 74 -4.16 10.47 -9.81
N HIS A 75 -5.11 9.88 -9.07
CA HIS A 75 -6.31 9.24 -9.63
C HIS A 75 -6.03 7.99 -10.46
N GLN A 76 -4.81 7.46 -10.44
CA GLN A 76 -4.50 6.21 -11.12
C GLN A 76 -4.91 5.05 -10.21
N TRP A 77 -5.74 4.15 -10.73
CA TRP A 77 -6.17 2.97 -9.98
C TRP A 77 -4.99 2.03 -9.79
N HIS A 78 -4.88 1.48 -8.60
CA HIS A 78 -3.79 0.55 -8.27
C HIS A 78 -4.18 -0.29 -7.09
N ARG A 79 -3.42 -1.37 -6.89
CA ARG A 79 -3.61 -2.23 -5.72
C ARG A 79 -2.30 -2.93 -5.40
N VAL A 80 -2.19 -3.39 -4.15
CA VAL A 80 -1.07 -4.20 -3.70
C VAL A 80 -1.53 -5.65 -3.72
N ILE A 81 -0.66 -6.54 -4.19
CA ILE A 81 -0.97 -7.97 -4.25
C ILE A 81 -0.14 -8.66 -3.17
N LYS A 82 -0.84 -9.36 -2.29
CA LYS A 82 -0.23 -9.97 -1.12
C LYS A 82 0.82 -11.00 -1.50
N GLY A 83 1.96 -10.95 -0.80
CA GLY A 83 2.99 -11.97 -0.88
C GLY A 83 3.13 -12.65 0.45
N THR A 84 4.36 -13.03 0.81
CA THR A 84 4.64 -13.62 2.11
C THR A 84 5.33 -12.61 2.99
N GLY A 85 5.15 -12.74 4.30
CA GLY A 85 5.76 -11.82 5.25
C GLY A 85 5.06 -10.47 5.24
N THR A 86 5.66 -9.54 5.94
CA THR A 86 5.13 -8.19 6.09
C THR A 86 5.73 -7.29 5.02
N LEU A 87 4.88 -6.46 4.42
CA LEU A 87 5.33 -5.47 3.44
C LEU A 87 5.42 -4.11 4.13
N THR A 88 6.58 -3.46 4.04
CA THR A 88 6.75 -2.11 4.57
C THR A 88 7.09 -1.17 3.44
N LEU A 89 6.32 -0.11 3.32
CA LEU A 89 6.47 0.87 2.25
C LEU A 89 6.76 2.24 2.81
N LYS A 90 7.59 2.98 2.09
CA LYS A 90 7.72 4.43 2.30
C LYS A 90 6.95 5.10 1.18
N ILE A 91 5.93 5.83 1.54
CA ILE A 91 5.09 6.53 0.57
C ILE A 91 5.42 8.00 0.65
N ASN A 92 6.03 8.52 -0.41
CA ASN A 92 6.40 9.94 -0.49
C ASN A 92 5.25 10.70 -1.14
N LYS A 93 4.87 11.78 -0.48
CA LYS A 93 3.73 12.57 -0.93
C LYS A 93 4.17 13.81 -1.67
#